data_9183e212ceda2cd3d3d259032fcbf48a
#
_entry.id   9183e212ceda2cd3d3d259032fcbf48a
#
_cell.length_a   1.000
_cell.length_b   1.000
_cell.length_c   1.000
_cell.angle_alpha   90.00
_cell.angle_beta   90.00
_cell.angle_gamma   90.00
#
_symmetry.space_group_name_H-M   'P 1'
#
loop_
_entity.id
_entity.type
_entity.pdbx_description
1 polymer ?
#
loop_
_entity_poly.entity_id
_entity_poly.type
_entity_poly.pdbx_seq_one_letter_code
_entity_poly.pdbx_strand_id
1 'polypeptide(L)'
;MDSVEVLVAILVWLTVVGALLMRVPGGGGRSLIAPWLALTILTMFIEFVVLFIATYGLLFFVGREAATVGLVVSAIILAVTPVAWALILRRRAHGTAAQG
;
A
#
# COMPACT_ATOMS: atom_id res chain seq x y z
N MET A 1 3.29 17.06 -12.17
CA MET A 1 4.04 16.32 -11.12
C MET A 1 5.12 15.52 -11.79
N ASP A 2 6.36 15.76 -11.40
CA ASP A 2 7.47 14.98 -11.92
C ASP A 2 7.46 13.57 -11.32
N SER A 3 7.94 12.60 -12.08
CA SER A 3 8.06 11.21 -11.62
C SER A 3 8.95 11.10 -10.38
N VAL A 4 9.91 12.00 -10.22
CA VAL A 4 10.79 12.04 -9.04
C VAL A 4 10.00 12.38 -7.78
N GLU A 5 9.08 13.35 -7.85
CA GLU A 5 8.22 13.73 -6.72
C GLU A 5 7.33 12.57 -6.27
N VAL A 6 6.73 11.87 -7.23
CA VAL A 6 5.90 10.69 -6.96
C VAL A 6 6.73 9.60 -6.29
N LEU A 7 7.94 9.35 -6.81
CA LEU A 7 8.84 8.35 -6.26
C LEU A 7 9.23 8.69 -4.82
N VAL A 8 9.59 9.95 -4.56
CA VAL A 8 9.94 10.43 -3.21
C VAL A 8 8.75 10.27 -2.27
N ALA A 9 7.54 10.63 -2.72
CA ALA A 9 6.32 10.50 -1.91
C ALA A 9 6.07 9.03 -1.54
N ILE A 10 6.24 8.10 -2.48
CA ILE A 10 6.08 6.67 -2.24
C ILE A 10 7.13 6.19 -1.22
N LEU A 11 8.38 6.59 -1.39
CA LEU A 11 9.47 6.20 -0.47
C LEU A 11 9.23 6.72 0.95
N VAL A 12 8.81 7.98 1.08
CA VAL A 12 8.48 8.57 2.38
C VAL A 12 7.31 7.81 3.03
N TRP A 13 6.28 7.53 2.24
CA TRP A 13 5.11 6.80 2.72
C TRP A 13 5.47 5.40 3.22
N LEU A 14 6.24 4.65 2.43
CA LEU A 14 6.72 3.33 2.82
C LEU A 14 7.59 3.38 4.08
N THR A 15 8.43 4.41 4.21
CA THR A 15 9.27 4.60 5.39
C THR A 15 8.42 4.83 6.63
N VAL A 16 7.38 5.67 6.54
CA VAL A 16 6.47 5.94 7.65
C VAL A 16 5.74 4.66 8.08
N VAL A 17 5.21 3.91 7.12
CA VAL A 17 4.49 2.66 7.41
C VAL A 17 5.44 1.61 8.00
N GLY A 18 6.65 1.50 7.47
CA GLY A 18 7.68 0.62 8.00
C GLY A 18 8.04 0.96 9.45
N ALA A 19 8.16 2.26 9.75
CA ALA A 19 8.41 2.72 11.11
C ALA A 19 7.27 2.33 12.07
N LEU A 20 6.03 2.36 11.60
CA LEU A 20 4.88 1.91 12.40
C LEU A 20 4.97 0.42 12.72
N LEU A 21 5.44 -0.40 11.77
CA LEU A 21 5.66 -1.82 12.01
C LEU A 21 6.76 -2.07 13.05
N MET A 22 7.82 -1.28 13.03
CA MET A 22 8.92 -1.41 13.98
C MET A 22 8.53 -1.10 15.41
N ARG A 23 7.42 -0.41 15.64
CA ARG A 23 6.93 -0.06 16.97
C ARG A 23 6.12 -1.18 17.63
N VAL A 24 6.10 -2.36 17.06
CA VAL A 24 5.41 -3.51 17.68
C VAL A 24 6.12 -3.90 18.99
N PRO A 25 5.38 -3.96 20.12
CA PRO A 25 5.98 -4.40 21.39
C PRO A 25 6.52 -5.82 21.27
N GLY A 26 7.68 -6.07 21.88
CA GLY A 26 8.30 -7.38 21.86
C GLY A 26 9.36 -7.60 20.80
N GLY A 27 9.70 -6.56 20.03
CA GLY A 27 10.79 -6.62 19.06
C GLY A 27 10.50 -7.41 17.78
N GLY A 28 9.24 -7.82 17.56
CA GLY A 28 8.84 -8.59 16.38
C GLY A 28 8.72 -7.78 15.10
N GLY A 29 8.85 -6.45 15.18
CA GLY A 29 8.65 -5.56 14.03
C GLY A 29 9.64 -5.80 12.90
N ARG A 30 10.90 -6.07 13.22
CA ARG A 30 11.93 -6.32 12.20
C ARG A 30 11.66 -7.58 11.38
N SER A 31 11.15 -8.63 12.03
CA SER A 31 10.82 -9.88 11.33
C SER A 31 9.58 -9.74 10.44
N LEU A 32 8.76 -8.71 10.67
CA LEU A 32 7.57 -8.45 9.87
C LEU A 32 7.86 -7.61 8.62
N ILE A 33 8.99 -6.91 8.57
CA ILE A 33 9.31 -6.00 7.45
C ILE A 33 9.44 -6.77 6.14
N ALA A 34 10.15 -7.90 6.12
CA ALA A 34 10.34 -8.69 4.91
C ALA A 34 9.02 -9.22 4.34
N PRO A 35 8.16 -9.92 5.12
CA PRO A 35 6.87 -10.36 4.61
C PRO A 35 5.94 -9.18 4.28
N TRP A 36 6.00 -8.09 5.05
CA TRP A 36 5.22 -6.89 4.77
C TRP A 36 5.59 -6.29 3.41
N LEU A 37 6.89 -6.13 3.13
CA LEU A 37 7.36 -5.62 1.84
C LEU A 37 6.92 -6.53 0.69
N ALA A 38 7.10 -7.83 0.85
CA ALA A 38 6.73 -8.80 -0.20
C ALA A 38 5.24 -8.74 -0.51
N LEU A 39 4.38 -8.78 0.52
CA LEU A 39 2.94 -8.73 0.36
C LEU A 39 2.48 -7.38 -0.19
N THR A 40 3.06 -6.29 0.29
CA THR A 40 2.72 -4.95 -0.15
C THR A 40 3.08 -4.75 -1.62
N ILE A 41 4.29 -5.12 -2.01
CA ILE A 41 4.75 -4.98 -3.40
C ILE A 41 3.89 -5.84 -4.33
N LEU A 42 3.62 -7.09 -3.96
CA LEU A 42 2.82 -8.00 -4.76
C LEU A 42 1.39 -7.47 -4.93
N THR A 43 0.76 -7.03 -3.83
CA THR A 43 -0.59 -6.50 -3.84
C THR A 43 -0.67 -5.21 -4.64
N MET A 44 0.29 -4.30 -4.45
CA MET A 44 0.34 -3.05 -5.19
C MET A 44 0.55 -3.29 -6.69
N PHE A 45 1.34 -4.29 -7.05
CA PHE A 45 1.54 -4.64 -8.45
C PHE A 45 0.22 -5.11 -9.10
N ILE A 46 -0.50 -6.01 -8.42
CA ILE A 46 -1.80 -6.51 -8.90
C ILE A 46 -2.81 -5.36 -8.98
N GLU A 47 -2.90 -4.54 -7.93
CA GLU A 47 -3.78 -3.38 -7.91
C GLU A 47 -3.45 -2.39 -9.02
N PHE A 48 -2.17 -2.13 -9.25
CA PHE A 48 -1.72 -1.22 -10.30
C PHE A 48 -2.20 -1.70 -11.67
N VAL A 49 -2.04 -2.98 -11.97
CA VAL A 49 -2.47 -3.54 -13.26
C VAL A 49 -4.00 -3.44 -13.40
N VAL A 50 -4.74 -3.85 -12.39
CA VAL A 50 -6.22 -3.81 -12.41
C VAL A 50 -6.73 -2.39 -12.53
N LEU A 51 -6.19 -1.47 -11.72
CA LEU A 51 -6.61 -0.08 -11.70
C LEU A 51 -6.21 0.64 -12.98
N PHE A 52 -5.08 0.30 -13.56
CA PHE A 52 -4.64 0.85 -14.85
C PHE A 52 -5.62 0.47 -15.97
N ILE A 53 -6.00 -0.81 -16.04
CA ILE A 53 -6.96 -1.30 -17.02
C ILE A 53 -8.33 -0.63 -16.82
N ALA A 54 -8.78 -0.54 -15.57
CA ALA A 54 -10.06 0.09 -15.24
C ALA A 54 -10.08 1.57 -15.61
N THR A 55 -9.02 2.32 -15.28
CA THR A 55 -8.91 3.74 -15.60
C THR A 55 -8.85 3.97 -17.11
N TYR A 56 -8.12 3.12 -17.81
CA TYR A 56 -8.03 3.19 -19.25
C TYR A 56 -9.39 2.94 -19.92
N GLY A 57 -10.13 1.97 -19.40
CA GLY A 57 -11.50 1.69 -19.83
C GLY A 57 -12.43 2.87 -19.59
N LEU A 58 -12.34 3.51 -18.44
CA LEU A 58 -13.12 4.70 -18.12
C LEU A 58 -12.81 5.85 -19.09
N LEU A 59 -11.55 6.05 -19.42
CA LEU A 59 -11.12 7.08 -20.37
C LEU A 59 -11.77 6.89 -21.74
N PHE A 60 -11.83 5.64 -22.23
CA PHE A 60 -12.39 5.33 -23.55
C PHE A 60 -13.92 5.32 -23.58
N PHE A 61 -14.56 4.81 -22.51
CA PHE A 61 -16.01 4.58 -22.52
C PHE A 61 -16.82 5.70 -21.89
N VAL A 62 -16.28 6.39 -20.88
CA VAL A 62 -17.01 7.38 -20.11
C VAL A 62 -16.49 8.79 -20.38
N GLY A 63 -15.16 8.96 -20.41
CA GLY A 63 -14.54 10.23 -20.70
C GLY A 63 -13.44 10.62 -19.71
N ARG A 64 -12.88 11.80 -19.93
CA ARG A 64 -11.72 12.30 -19.20
C ARG A 64 -11.99 12.55 -17.72
N GLU A 65 -13.17 13.05 -17.39
CA GLU A 65 -13.56 13.34 -16.00
C GLU A 65 -13.63 12.07 -15.16
N ALA A 66 -14.26 11.03 -15.73
CA ALA A 66 -14.34 9.73 -15.06
C ALA A 66 -12.95 9.12 -14.86
N ALA A 67 -12.06 9.24 -15.85
CA ALA A 67 -10.69 8.77 -15.74
C ALA A 67 -9.92 9.50 -14.64
N THR A 68 -10.11 10.81 -14.49
CA THR A 68 -9.50 11.60 -13.42
C THR A 68 -9.97 11.12 -12.04
N VAL A 69 -11.26 10.89 -11.87
CA VAL A 69 -11.81 10.34 -10.63
C VAL A 69 -11.22 8.95 -10.37
N GLY A 70 -11.12 8.12 -11.39
CA GLY A 70 -10.50 6.79 -11.30
C GLY A 70 -9.06 6.85 -10.83
N LEU A 71 -8.28 7.82 -11.34
CA LEU A 71 -6.89 8.04 -10.90
C LEU A 71 -6.81 8.42 -9.43
N VAL A 72 -7.68 9.31 -8.96
CA VAL A 72 -7.71 9.74 -7.56
C VAL A 72 -8.07 8.55 -6.65
N VAL A 73 -9.09 7.79 -7.01
CA VAL A 73 -9.50 6.60 -6.25
C VAL A 73 -8.37 5.57 -6.23
N SER A 74 -7.70 5.36 -7.37
CA SER A 74 -6.56 4.44 -7.47
C SER A 74 -5.41 4.86 -6.55
N ALA A 75 -5.09 6.15 -6.51
CA ALA A 75 -4.05 6.68 -5.65
C ALA A 75 -4.38 6.44 -4.17
N ILE A 76 -5.63 6.64 -3.78
CA ILE A 76 -6.08 6.39 -2.40
C ILE A 76 -5.95 4.89 -2.05
N ILE A 77 -6.40 4.02 -2.93
CA ILE A 77 -6.31 2.56 -2.72
C ILE A 77 -4.85 2.13 -2.56
N LEU A 78 -3.97 2.60 -3.45
CA LEU A 78 -2.55 2.27 -3.39
C LEU A 78 -1.87 2.83 -2.13
N ALA A 79 -2.29 4.01 -1.66
CA ALA A 79 -1.75 4.60 -0.45
C ALA A 79 -2.20 3.84 0.81
N VAL A 80 -3.41 3.29 0.81
CA VAL A 80 -3.96 2.54 1.95
C VAL A 80 -3.38 1.12 2.04
N THR A 81 -3.01 0.52 0.92
CA THR A 81 -2.52 -0.87 0.88
C THR A 81 -1.38 -1.16 1.85
N PRO A 82 -0.27 -0.37 1.90
CA PRO A 82 0.80 -0.64 2.88
C PRO A 82 0.34 -0.51 4.32
N VAL A 83 -0.53 0.45 4.61
CA VAL A 83 -1.09 0.65 5.96
C VAL A 83 -1.95 -0.55 6.36
N ALA A 84 -2.80 -1.04 5.45
CA ALA A 84 -3.65 -2.20 5.72
C ALA A 84 -2.82 -3.44 6.02
N TRP A 85 -1.79 -3.73 5.23
CA TRP A 85 -0.91 -4.87 5.48
C TRP A 85 -0.13 -4.71 6.80
N ALA A 86 0.34 -3.51 7.10
CA ALA A 86 1.03 -3.22 8.36
C ALA A 86 0.13 -3.52 9.56
N LEU A 87 -1.13 -3.08 9.51
CA LEU A 87 -2.10 -3.33 10.58
C LEU A 87 -2.44 -4.81 10.71
N ILE A 88 -2.61 -5.51 9.59
CA ILE A 88 -2.92 -6.95 9.60
C ILE A 88 -1.78 -7.74 10.23
N LEU A 89 -0.55 -7.49 9.78
CA LEU A 89 0.62 -8.19 10.31
C LEU A 89 0.86 -7.86 11.78
N ARG A 90 0.65 -6.61 12.17
CA ARG A 90 0.76 -6.18 13.55
C ARG A 90 -0.25 -6.90 14.44
N ARG A 91 -1.50 -7.03 13.97
CA ARG A 91 -2.54 -7.77 14.69
C ARG A 91 -2.18 -9.25 14.84
N ARG A 92 -1.65 -9.87 13.79
CA ARG A 92 -1.21 -11.27 13.85
C ARG A 92 -0.08 -11.47 14.85
N ALA A 93 0.89 -10.57 14.86
CA ALA A 93 2.00 -10.62 15.82
C ALA A 93 1.49 -10.48 17.25
N HIS A 94 0.55 -9.56 17.48
CA HIS A 94 -0.08 -9.36 18.80
C HIS A 94 -0.90 -10.58 19.24
N GLY A 95 -1.68 -11.15 18.32
CA GLY A 95 -2.46 -12.35 18.60
C GLY A 95 -1.58 -13.54 18.94
N THR A 96 -0.49 -13.75 18.24
CA THR A 96 0.48 -14.81 18.50
C THR A 96 1.15 -14.61 19.86
N ALA A 97 1.53 -13.38 20.18
CA ALA A 97 2.13 -13.05 21.47
C ALA A 97 1.14 -13.28 22.64
N ALA A 98 -0.14 -12.98 22.42
CA ALA A 98 -1.18 -13.18 23.44
C ALA A 98 -1.48 -14.66 23.66
N GLN A 99 -1.34 -15.49 22.64
CA GLN A 99 -1.58 -16.94 22.73
C GLN A 99 -0.38 -17.71 23.25
N GLY A 100 0.79 -17.13 23.09
CA GLY A 100 2.03 -17.73 23.57
C GLY A 100 2.33 -17.36 24.99
#